data_08e1948897e217872b8fe63343dfd9e7
#
_entry.id   08e1948897e217872b8fe63343dfd9e7
#
_cell.length_a   1.000
_cell.length_b   1.000
_cell.length_c   1.000
_cell.angle_alpha   90.00
_cell.angle_beta   90.00
_cell.angle_gamma   90.00
#
_symmetry.space_group_name_H-M   'P 1'
#
loop_
_entity.id
_entity.type
_entity.pdbx_description
1 polymer ?
#
loop_
_entity_poly.entity_id
_entity_poly.type
_entity_poly.pdbx_seq_one_letter_code
_entity_poly.pdbx_strand_id
1 'polypeptide(L)'
;MENTIYFKDISNCDKNNYPNNIYRVEHSKMLIEILDDQHIQGSAQYFSSIRSRNNFIDSIKNNILKISIDELKKIQHYWKIKNEAID
;
A
#
# COMPACT_ATOMS: atom_id res chain seq x y z
N MET A 1 -15.99 13.00 4.10
CA MET A 1 -14.88 12.67 5.03
C MET A 1 -14.09 11.50 4.46
N GLU A 2 -12.79 11.63 4.42
CA GLU A 2 -11.93 10.58 3.87
C GLU A 2 -11.71 9.48 4.90
N ASN A 3 -12.17 8.27 4.58
CA ASN A 3 -12.04 7.11 5.47
C ASN A 3 -11.06 6.08 4.93
N THR A 4 -10.17 6.52 4.05
CA THR A 4 -9.17 5.65 3.45
C THR A 4 -7.80 5.96 4.03
N ILE A 5 -7.07 4.91 4.41
CA ILE A 5 -5.74 5.02 4.96
C ILE A 5 -4.79 4.26 4.05
N TYR A 6 -3.62 4.85 3.80
CA TYR A 6 -2.56 4.23 2.99
C TYR A 6 -1.36 3.95 3.88
N PHE A 7 -0.76 2.77 3.68
CA PHE A 7 0.47 2.37 4.35
C PHE A 7 1.49 1.95 3.30
N LYS A 8 2.74 2.40 3.46
CA LYS A 8 3.82 1.87 2.64
C LYS A 8 4.49 0.70 3.36
N ASP A 9 4.92 -0.30 2.59
CA ASP A 9 5.68 -1.42 3.11
C ASP A 9 7.14 -1.00 3.23
N ILE A 10 7.65 -0.92 4.46
CA ILE A 10 9.03 -0.53 4.73
C ILE A 10 9.98 -1.71 4.86
N SER A 11 9.45 -2.94 4.82
CA SER A 11 10.26 -4.16 4.88
C SER A 11 10.71 -4.65 3.51
N ASN A 12 10.15 -4.10 2.43
CA ASN A 12 10.44 -4.52 1.07
C ASN A 12 10.55 -3.29 0.18
N CYS A 13 11.73 -2.69 0.17
CA CYS A 13 12.00 -1.47 -0.61
C CYS A 13 12.99 -1.76 -1.72
N ASP A 14 12.98 -0.92 -2.75
CA ASP A 14 13.96 -1.02 -3.81
C ASP A 14 15.29 -0.36 -3.39
N LYS A 15 16.26 -0.36 -4.32
CA LYS A 15 17.61 0.20 -4.05
C LYS A 15 17.60 1.69 -3.74
N ASN A 16 16.54 2.40 -4.13
CA ASN A 16 16.36 3.82 -3.88
C ASN A 16 15.52 4.09 -2.65
N ASN A 17 15.22 3.05 -1.87
CA ASN A 17 14.46 3.13 -0.63
C ASN A 17 12.98 3.50 -0.83
N TYR A 18 12.44 3.25 -2.03
CA TYR A 18 11.01 3.37 -2.29
C TYR A 18 10.33 2.04 -2.04
N PRO A 19 9.12 2.03 -1.46
CA PRO A 19 8.43 0.76 -1.20
C PRO A 19 8.01 0.09 -2.50
N ASN A 20 8.00 -1.24 -2.50
CA ASN A 20 7.48 -2.00 -3.63
C ASN A 20 5.97 -2.21 -3.54
N ASN A 21 5.39 -2.02 -2.36
CA ASN A 21 3.96 -2.21 -2.12
C ASN A 21 3.39 -1.07 -1.28
N ILE A 22 2.14 -0.72 -1.58
CA ILE A 22 1.33 0.16 -0.75
C ILE A 22 0.04 -0.56 -0.44
N TYR A 23 -0.39 -0.51 0.83
CA TYR A 23 -1.65 -1.09 1.28
C TYR A 23 -2.68 0.02 1.42
N ARG A 24 -3.85 -0.19 0.83
CA ARG A 24 -4.97 0.74 0.90
C ARG A 24 -6.07 0.10 1.72
N VAL A 25 -6.48 0.77 2.79
CA VAL A 25 -7.49 0.28 3.71
C VAL A 25 -8.64 1.27 3.77
N GLU A 26 -9.82 0.85 3.33
CA GLU A 26 -11.04 1.63 3.50
C GLU A 26 -11.76 1.17 4.75
N HIS A 27 -12.18 2.12 5.58
CA HIS A 27 -12.75 1.85 6.89
C HIS A 27 -13.87 0.81 6.87
N SER A 28 -14.77 0.90 5.90
CA SER A 28 -15.98 0.08 5.85
C SER A 28 -15.82 -1.24 5.09
N LYS A 29 -14.64 -1.50 4.50
CA LYS A 29 -14.45 -2.69 3.65
C LYS A 29 -13.63 -3.75 4.38
N MET A 30 -14.06 -5.00 4.23
CA MET A 30 -13.38 -6.15 4.84
C MET A 30 -12.26 -6.67 3.93
N LEU A 31 -11.47 -5.75 3.37
CA LEU A 31 -10.36 -6.12 2.51
C LEU A 31 -9.23 -5.10 2.64
N ILE A 32 -8.05 -5.50 2.19
CA ILE A 32 -6.90 -4.62 2.02
C ILE A 32 -6.50 -4.69 0.55
N GLU A 33 -6.48 -3.55 -0.11
CA GLU A 33 -5.99 -3.48 -1.48
C GLU A 33 -4.48 -3.30 -1.44
N ILE A 34 -3.79 -4.03 -2.32
CA ILE A 34 -2.32 -4.02 -2.38
C ILE A 34 -1.93 -3.47 -3.74
N LEU A 35 -1.32 -2.29 -3.74
CA LEU A 35 -0.79 -1.66 -4.94
C LEU A 35 0.70 -1.95 -5.00
N ASP A 36 1.19 -2.32 -6.17
CA ASP A 36 2.62 -2.58 -6.32
C ASP A 36 3.20 -1.81 -7.51
N ASP A 37 4.52 -1.83 -7.62
CA ASP A 37 5.22 -1.03 -8.62
C ASP A 37 5.07 -1.54 -10.05
N GLN A 38 4.52 -2.73 -10.24
CA GLN A 38 4.34 -3.33 -11.57
C GLN A 38 2.88 -3.37 -12.00
N HIS A 39 1.96 -3.39 -11.04
CA HIS A 39 0.53 -3.53 -11.31
C HIS A 39 -0.24 -2.40 -10.66
N ILE A 40 -0.54 -1.38 -11.45
CA ILE A 40 -1.27 -0.20 -10.95
C ILE A 40 -2.60 -0.61 -10.33
N GLN A 41 -3.22 -1.67 -10.83
CA GLN A 41 -4.49 -2.14 -10.30
C GLN A 41 -4.34 -2.98 -9.04
N GLY A 42 -3.14 -3.50 -8.80
CA GLY A 42 -2.86 -4.24 -7.59
C GLY A 42 -3.65 -5.52 -7.41
N SER A 43 -3.71 -5.96 -6.18
CA SER A 43 -4.49 -7.13 -5.77
C SER A 43 -5.23 -6.79 -4.49
N ALA A 44 -6.06 -7.72 -4.00
CA ALA A 44 -6.79 -7.51 -2.75
C ALA A 44 -6.75 -8.77 -1.90
N GLN A 45 -6.62 -8.57 -0.60
CA GLN A 45 -6.75 -9.63 0.38
C GLN A 45 -8.05 -9.44 1.14
N TYR A 46 -8.90 -10.47 1.16
CA TYR A 46 -10.21 -10.41 1.79
C TYR A 46 -10.17 -11.03 3.18
N PHE A 47 -11.00 -10.48 4.07
CA PHE A 47 -11.10 -10.93 5.46
C PHE A 47 -12.56 -11.24 5.79
N SER A 48 -12.78 -12.08 6.80
CA SER A 48 -14.13 -12.45 7.22
C SER A 48 -14.84 -11.35 8.01
N SER A 49 -14.09 -10.36 8.50
CA SER A 49 -14.65 -9.26 9.29
C SER A 49 -13.67 -8.08 9.29
N ILE A 50 -14.17 -6.91 9.67
CA ILE A 50 -13.34 -5.73 9.91
C ILE A 50 -12.32 -6.03 11.03
N ARG A 51 -12.75 -6.77 12.05
CA ARG A 51 -11.87 -7.14 13.17
C ARG A 51 -10.70 -7.99 12.70
N SER A 52 -10.96 -9.00 11.86
CA SER A 52 -9.90 -9.85 11.32
C SER A 52 -8.92 -9.03 10.48
N ARG A 53 -9.45 -8.10 9.67
CA ARG A 53 -8.62 -7.19 8.88
C ARG A 53 -7.71 -6.36 9.79
N ASN A 54 -8.27 -5.77 10.83
CA ASN A 54 -7.51 -4.93 11.74
C ASN A 54 -6.46 -5.73 12.52
N ASN A 55 -6.78 -6.96 12.88
CA ASN A 55 -5.83 -7.85 13.54
C ASN A 55 -4.65 -8.16 12.64
N PHE A 56 -4.90 -8.37 11.35
CA PHE A 56 -3.82 -8.59 10.39
C PHE A 56 -2.93 -7.35 10.29
N ILE A 57 -3.53 -6.17 10.15
CA ILE A 57 -2.77 -4.92 10.07
C ILE A 57 -1.89 -4.74 11.31
N ASP A 58 -2.45 -5.01 12.49
CA ASP A 58 -1.70 -4.91 13.73
C ASP A 58 -0.54 -5.91 13.77
N SER A 59 -0.72 -7.09 13.19
CA SER A 59 0.35 -8.10 13.15
C SER A 59 1.54 -7.69 12.31
N ILE A 60 1.36 -6.79 11.33
CA ILE A 60 2.43 -6.32 10.45
C ILE A 60 2.81 -4.87 10.71
N LYS A 61 2.37 -4.29 11.81
CA LYS A 61 2.56 -2.85 12.09
C LYS A 61 4.01 -2.39 12.09
N ASN A 62 4.95 -3.28 12.38
CA ASN A 62 6.37 -2.95 12.37
C ASN A 62 6.97 -2.93 10.97
N ASN A 63 6.23 -3.42 9.98
CA ASN A 63 6.69 -3.52 8.60
C ASN A 63 6.01 -2.50 7.68
N ILE A 64 5.08 -1.72 8.21
CA ILE A 64 4.33 -0.73 7.42
C ILE A 64 4.36 0.62 8.12
N LEU A 65 4.17 1.68 7.32
CA LEU A 65 4.14 3.04 7.83
C LEU A 65 3.03 3.81 7.13
N LYS A 66 2.17 4.45 7.92
CA LYS A 66 1.08 5.27 7.36
C LYS A 66 1.68 6.44 6.58
N ILE A 67 1.12 6.70 5.41
CA ILE A 67 1.58 7.79 4.54
C ILE A 67 0.44 8.75 4.22
N SER A 68 0.82 9.97 3.86
CA SER A 68 -0.13 10.98 3.39
C SER A 68 -0.47 10.75 1.92
N ILE A 69 -1.51 11.44 1.45
CA ILE A 69 -1.87 11.43 0.03
C ILE A 69 -0.74 12.01 -0.83
N ASP A 70 -0.05 13.03 -0.33
CA ASP A 70 1.07 13.62 -1.07
C ASP A 70 2.21 12.62 -1.22
N GLU A 71 2.53 11.87 -0.18
CA GLU A 71 3.56 10.85 -0.27
C GLU A 71 3.13 9.72 -1.19
N LEU A 72 1.87 9.31 -1.13
CA LEU A 72 1.32 8.31 -2.04
C LEU A 72 1.54 8.73 -3.50
N LYS A 73 1.21 9.98 -3.82
CA LYS A 73 1.38 10.49 -5.20
C LYS A 73 2.83 10.48 -5.64
N LYS A 74 3.75 10.82 -4.73
CA LYS A 74 5.20 10.77 -5.04
C LYS A 74 5.65 9.35 -5.34
N ILE A 75 5.21 8.38 -4.56
CA ILE A 75 5.58 6.98 -4.76
C ILE A 75 5.02 6.47 -6.08
N GLN A 76 3.76 6.75 -6.36
CA GLN A 76 3.12 6.32 -7.62
C GLN A 76 3.79 6.97 -8.83
N HIS A 77 4.17 8.22 -8.74
CA HIS A 77 4.90 8.92 -9.79
C HIS A 77 6.28 8.28 -10.02
N TYR A 78 6.98 7.96 -8.94
CA TYR A 78 8.26 7.26 -9.02
C TYR A 78 8.10 5.91 -9.73
N TRP A 79 7.09 5.13 -9.37
CA TRP A 79 6.81 3.83 -10.00
C TRP A 79 6.57 4.00 -11.50
N LYS A 80 5.79 5.01 -11.87
CA LYS A 80 5.47 5.28 -13.28
C LYS A 80 6.73 5.57 -14.08
N ILE A 81 7.58 6.46 -13.58
CA ILE A 81 8.83 6.83 -14.26
C ILE A 81 9.76 5.63 -14.35
N LYS A 82 9.89 4.87 -13.29
CA LYS A 82 10.73 3.67 -13.24
C LYS A 82 10.30 2.66 -14.31
N ASN A 83 9.00 2.43 -14.44
CA ASN A 83 8.48 1.48 -15.42
C ASN A 83 8.60 1.98 -16.84
N GLU A 84 8.45 3.28 -17.08
CA GLU A 84 8.64 3.88 -18.40
C GLU A 84 10.11 3.81 -18.85
N ALA A 85 11.03 3.93 -17.91
CA ALA A 85 12.47 3.93 -18.21
C ALA A 85 13.00 2.56 -18.64
N ILE A 86 12.22 1.48 -18.45
CA ILE A 86 12.64 0.13 -18.82
C ILE A 86 12.50 -0.10 -20.33
N ASP A 87 11.68 0.65 -20.99
CA ASP A 87 11.45 0.50 -22.45
C ASP A 87 12.61 1.04 -23.29
#